data_56ef10c03ab7b6e8b2688db90a56a567
#
_entry.id   56ef10c03ab7b6e8b2688db90a56a567
#
_cell.length_a   1.000
_cell.length_b   1.000
_cell.length_c   1.000
_cell.angle_alpha   90.00
_cell.angle_beta   90.00
_cell.angle_gamma   90.00
#
_symmetry.space_group_name_H-M   'P 1'
#
loop_
_entity.id
_entity.type
_entity.pdbx_description
1 polymer ?
#
loop_
_entity_poly.entity_id
_entity_poly.type
_entity_poly.pdbx_seq_one_letter_code
_entity_poly.pdbx_strand_id
1 'polypeptide(L)'
;MTLLSPALLARLETLQIGNRHRLVGRFGGEHVSQRYGNTVDFADFREYHPGDDFRRIDYHVLARLDQVLIKLFEADDEVTVRILVDVSASMSVGGKLEQAKRLAAALGFVALTAHDSVTVHTFPRRGPAPRFTGRSAAPGLFKHLESLEPEGETPFASAAGELLA
;
A
#
# COMPACT_ATOMS: atom_id res chain seq x y z
N MET A 1 -4.61 23.62 -11.73
CA MET A 1 -5.98 23.24 -11.26
C MET A 1 -5.80 22.21 -10.16
N THR A 2 -6.40 22.39 -8.99
CA THR A 2 -6.24 21.42 -7.89
C THR A 2 -7.07 20.17 -8.20
N LEU A 3 -6.45 19.01 -8.39
CA LEU A 3 -7.15 17.74 -8.70
C LEU A 3 -8.23 17.39 -7.67
N LEU A 4 -7.95 17.62 -6.39
CA LEU A 4 -8.86 17.34 -5.27
C LEU A 4 -9.08 18.60 -4.44
N SER A 5 -10.32 18.86 -4.03
CA SER A 5 -10.62 19.99 -3.13
C SER A 5 -10.17 19.68 -1.70
N PRO A 6 -9.84 20.70 -0.87
CA PRO A 6 -9.49 20.52 0.53
C PRO A 6 -10.56 19.77 1.34
N ALA A 7 -11.84 20.05 1.06
CA ALA A 7 -12.97 19.37 1.70
C ALA A 7 -13.02 17.87 1.36
N LEU A 8 -12.66 17.49 0.13
CA LEU A 8 -12.56 16.09 -0.27
C LEU A 8 -11.36 15.41 0.39
N LEU A 9 -10.20 16.08 0.43
CA LEU A 9 -9.02 15.54 1.10
C LEU A 9 -9.30 15.22 2.57
N ALA A 10 -9.95 16.11 3.30
CA ALA A 10 -10.32 15.89 4.69
C ALA A 10 -11.24 14.65 4.88
N ARG A 11 -12.14 14.40 3.91
CA ARG A 11 -12.98 13.19 3.93
C ARG A 11 -12.21 11.93 3.57
N LEU A 12 -11.24 12.01 2.67
CA LEU A 12 -10.42 10.88 2.27
C LEU A 12 -9.45 10.45 3.38
N GLU A 13 -9.03 11.34 4.26
CA GLU A 13 -8.17 11.02 5.41
C GLU A 13 -8.77 9.98 6.37
N THR A 14 -10.09 9.86 6.40
CA THR A 14 -10.79 8.87 7.26
C THR A 14 -10.98 7.51 6.58
N LEU A 15 -10.62 7.39 5.30
CA LEU A 15 -10.76 6.16 4.54
C LEU A 15 -9.48 5.33 4.60
N GLN A 16 -9.63 4.03 4.51
CA GLN A 16 -8.54 3.07 4.35
C GLN A 16 -8.86 2.13 3.19
N ILE A 17 -7.84 1.81 2.39
CA ILE A 17 -7.96 0.75 1.40
C ILE A 17 -7.92 -0.56 2.19
N GLY A 18 -9.09 -1.21 2.33
CA GLY A 18 -9.24 -2.42 3.14
C GLY A 18 -8.56 -3.63 2.49
N ASN A 19 -7.27 -3.78 2.67
CA ASN A 19 -6.57 -5.03 2.46
C ASN A 19 -5.77 -5.36 3.73
N ARG A 20 -6.48 -5.48 4.85
CA ARG A 20 -5.90 -6.03 6.06
C ARG A 20 -5.73 -7.53 5.88
N HIS A 21 -4.70 -7.95 5.17
CA HIS A 21 -4.11 -9.24 5.43
C HIS A 21 -3.47 -9.16 6.83
N ARG A 22 -4.28 -9.39 7.86
CA ARG A 22 -3.77 -9.79 9.16
C ARG A 22 -3.05 -11.10 8.96
N LEU A 23 -1.77 -11.02 8.68
CA LEU A 23 -0.89 -12.17 8.83
C LEU A 23 -0.74 -12.39 10.34
N VAL A 24 -1.75 -13.01 10.95
CA VAL A 24 -1.61 -13.63 12.24
C VAL A 24 -0.53 -14.71 12.05
N GLY A 25 0.64 -14.45 12.64
CA GLY A 25 1.89 -15.12 12.35
C GLY A 25 1.83 -16.64 12.34
N ARG A 26 1.73 -17.22 11.17
CA ARG A 26 2.24 -18.54 10.86
C ARG A 26 3.67 -18.40 10.34
N PHE A 27 4.59 -18.09 11.22
CA PHE A 27 6.02 -18.23 10.92
C PHE A 27 6.46 -19.67 11.23
N GLY A 28 6.08 -20.60 10.36
CA GLY A 28 6.79 -21.84 10.21
C GLY A 28 7.60 -21.74 8.92
N GLY A 29 8.93 -21.59 9.01
CA GLY A 29 9.82 -21.61 7.85
C GLY A 29 10.89 -20.53 7.87
N GLU A 30 12.04 -20.91 7.75
CA GLU A 30 13.44 -20.57 7.74
C GLU A 30 13.89 -19.25 7.04
N HIS A 31 13.10 -18.19 6.95
CA HIS A 31 13.58 -16.88 6.49
C HIS A 31 13.02 -15.76 7.37
N VAL A 32 13.79 -15.40 8.39
CA VAL A 32 13.68 -14.12 9.07
C VAL A 32 14.04 -13.04 8.04
N SER A 33 13.05 -12.46 7.38
CA SER A 33 13.30 -11.26 6.61
C SER A 33 13.71 -10.16 7.58
N GLN A 34 14.96 -9.70 7.47
CA GLN A 34 15.51 -8.53 8.17
C GLN A 34 14.84 -7.25 7.63
N ARG A 35 13.54 -7.14 7.67
CA ARG A 35 12.85 -5.88 7.50
C ARG A 35 12.48 -5.38 8.88
N TYR A 36 13.40 -4.65 9.50
CA TYR A 36 13.11 -3.77 10.61
C TYR A 36 12.27 -2.61 10.08
N GLY A 37 10.95 -2.83 9.95
CA GLY A 37 9.96 -1.77 9.81
C GLY A 37 9.60 -1.29 11.22
N ASN A 38 9.60 0.00 11.43
CA ASN A 38 9.24 0.66 12.66
C ASN A 38 7.81 0.30 13.06
N THR A 39 7.65 -0.08 14.30
CA THR A 39 6.41 -0.42 15.03
C THR A 39 5.91 -1.84 14.80
N VAL A 40 6.40 -2.72 15.65
CA VAL A 40 5.81 -4.04 15.84
C VAL A 40 4.85 -3.89 17.00
N ASP A 41 3.55 -3.78 16.71
CA ASP A 41 2.54 -3.71 17.75
C ASP A 41 2.28 -5.11 18.32
N PHE A 42 2.13 -5.17 19.65
CA PHE A 42 1.76 -6.41 20.33
C PHE A 42 0.35 -6.81 19.87
N ALA A 43 0.23 -8.02 19.33
CA ALA A 43 -1.05 -8.54 18.84
C ALA A 43 -1.77 -9.42 19.87
N ASP A 44 -1.09 -10.46 20.36
CA ASP A 44 -1.70 -11.47 21.22
C ASP A 44 -0.63 -12.38 21.87
N PHE A 45 -1.08 -13.28 22.75
CA PHE A 45 -0.29 -14.38 23.28
C PHE A 45 -0.74 -15.71 22.65
N ARG A 46 0.21 -16.61 22.45
CA ARG A 46 -0.03 -17.99 22.05
C ARG A 46 0.75 -18.94 22.96
N GLU A 47 0.23 -20.12 23.23
CA GLU A 47 0.98 -21.15 23.93
C GLU A 47 2.25 -21.53 23.15
N TYR A 48 3.31 -21.76 23.90
CA TYR A 48 4.59 -22.25 23.37
C TYR A 48 4.46 -23.69 22.91
N HIS A 49 4.98 -23.99 21.73
CA HIS A 49 5.12 -25.37 21.25
C HIS A 49 6.61 -25.71 21.03
N PRO A 50 7.03 -26.95 21.25
CA PRO A 50 8.40 -27.36 20.96
C PRO A 50 8.80 -27.02 19.51
N GLY A 51 9.88 -26.24 19.35
CA GLY A 51 10.33 -25.72 18.07
C GLY A 51 10.10 -24.21 17.87
N ASP A 52 9.32 -23.57 18.74
CA ASP A 52 9.18 -22.12 18.74
C ASP A 52 10.43 -21.42 19.26
N ASP A 53 10.66 -20.17 18.82
CA ASP A 53 11.78 -19.35 19.31
C ASP A 53 11.56 -18.95 20.79
N PHE A 54 12.36 -19.51 21.67
CA PHE A 54 12.31 -19.27 23.11
C PHE A 54 12.56 -17.80 23.51
N ARG A 55 13.18 -16.98 22.63
CA ARG A 55 13.42 -15.55 22.86
C ARG A 55 12.13 -14.73 22.89
N ARG A 56 11.04 -15.30 22.36
CA ARG A 56 9.71 -14.67 22.32
C ARG A 56 8.83 -15.04 23.51
N ILE A 57 9.33 -15.90 24.43
CA ILE A 57 8.62 -16.25 25.64
C ILE A 57 8.48 -15.02 26.53
N ASP A 58 7.25 -14.77 27.00
CA ASP A 58 7.02 -13.75 28.02
C ASP A 58 7.29 -14.31 29.42
N TYR A 59 8.50 -14.07 29.91
CA TYR A 59 8.91 -14.52 31.25
C TYR A 59 8.12 -13.86 32.39
N HIS A 60 7.50 -12.71 32.18
CA HIS A 60 6.63 -12.08 33.19
C HIS A 60 5.30 -12.81 33.32
N VAL A 61 4.74 -13.27 32.21
CA VAL A 61 3.53 -14.10 32.22
C VAL A 61 3.83 -15.48 32.82
N LEU A 62 4.94 -16.10 32.43
CA LEU A 62 5.41 -17.37 33.00
C LEU A 62 5.53 -17.28 34.52
N ALA A 63 6.18 -16.24 35.05
CA ALA A 63 6.37 -16.06 36.48
C ALA A 63 5.07 -15.83 37.28
N ARG A 64 4.01 -15.32 36.62
CA ARG A 64 2.74 -15.00 37.28
C ARG A 64 1.69 -16.10 37.14
N LEU A 65 1.63 -16.73 35.98
CA LEU A 65 0.53 -17.64 35.61
C LEU A 65 1.00 -19.08 35.43
N ASP A 66 2.30 -19.35 35.56
CA ASP A 66 2.91 -20.65 35.28
C ASP A 66 2.56 -21.23 33.89
N GLN A 67 2.36 -20.33 32.93
CA GLN A 67 2.05 -20.65 31.54
C GLN A 67 3.14 -20.16 30.61
N VAL A 68 3.66 -21.01 29.76
CA VAL A 68 4.66 -20.65 28.76
C VAL A 68 3.98 -20.08 27.53
N LEU A 69 3.90 -18.75 27.46
CA LEU A 69 3.30 -18.02 26.35
C LEU A 69 4.35 -17.27 25.55
N ILE A 70 4.18 -17.23 24.23
CA ILE A 70 4.95 -16.39 23.31
C ILE A 70 4.14 -15.18 22.87
N LYS A 71 4.83 -14.05 22.81
CA LYS A 71 4.28 -12.80 22.26
C LYS A 71 4.16 -12.94 20.75
N LEU A 72 2.96 -12.70 20.26
CA LEU A 72 2.69 -12.49 18.84
C LEU A 72 2.72 -10.98 18.57
N PHE A 73 3.37 -10.62 17.49
CA PHE A 73 3.45 -9.23 17.04
C PHE A 73 2.79 -9.11 15.67
N GLU A 74 2.01 -8.06 15.46
CA GLU A 74 1.54 -7.67 14.13
C GLU A 74 2.65 -6.87 13.46
N ALA A 75 3.11 -7.32 12.30
CA ALA A 75 3.90 -6.48 11.43
C ALA A 75 2.93 -5.72 10.53
N ASP A 76 2.95 -4.41 10.58
CA ASP A 76 2.31 -3.60 9.54
C ASP A 76 3.13 -3.76 8.26
N ASP A 77 2.69 -4.68 7.40
CA ASP A 77 3.28 -4.82 6.08
C ASP A 77 2.86 -3.62 5.21
N GLU A 78 3.85 -2.81 4.82
CA GLU A 78 3.67 -1.74 3.83
C GLU A 78 3.14 -2.33 2.52
N VAL A 79 1.89 -2.01 2.18
CA VAL A 79 1.30 -2.43 0.91
C VAL A 79 1.75 -1.50 -0.21
N THR A 80 2.07 -2.04 -1.37
CA THR A 80 2.32 -1.24 -2.56
C THR A 80 1.07 -1.20 -3.43
N VAL A 81 0.42 -0.04 -3.48
CA VAL A 81 -0.72 0.22 -4.36
C VAL A 81 -0.21 0.59 -5.74
N ARG A 82 -0.53 -0.22 -6.75
CA ARG A 82 -0.17 0.04 -8.15
C ARG A 82 -1.37 0.63 -8.87
N ILE A 83 -1.25 1.85 -9.35
CA ILE A 83 -2.29 2.55 -10.11
C ILE A 83 -1.88 2.55 -11.58
N LEU A 84 -2.72 1.98 -12.44
CA LEU A 84 -2.53 1.99 -13.89
C LEU A 84 -3.51 2.99 -14.50
N VAL A 85 -2.99 4.04 -15.14
CA VAL A 85 -3.77 5.11 -15.76
C VAL A 85 -3.74 4.96 -17.27
N ASP A 86 -4.93 4.90 -17.88
CA ASP A 86 -5.08 4.99 -19.33
C ASP A 86 -4.84 6.45 -19.76
N VAL A 87 -3.80 6.64 -20.58
CA VAL A 87 -3.49 7.93 -21.21
C VAL A 87 -3.60 7.85 -22.74
N SER A 88 -4.33 6.88 -23.27
CA SER A 88 -4.54 6.77 -24.72
C SER A 88 -5.27 8.00 -25.30
N ALA A 89 -5.14 8.22 -26.60
CA ALA A 89 -5.76 9.35 -27.29
C ALA A 89 -7.28 9.43 -27.08
N SER A 90 -7.96 8.27 -26.89
CA SER A 90 -9.41 8.23 -26.60
C SER A 90 -9.79 8.88 -25.26
N MET A 91 -8.83 9.06 -24.35
CA MET A 91 -9.04 9.69 -23.05
C MET A 91 -9.11 11.21 -23.14
N SER A 92 -8.75 11.82 -24.29
CA SER A 92 -8.90 13.26 -24.52
C SER A 92 -10.35 13.73 -24.63
N VAL A 93 -11.27 12.79 -24.94
CA VAL A 93 -12.68 13.12 -25.20
C VAL A 93 -13.50 13.09 -23.91
N GLY A 94 -14.36 14.10 -23.71
CA GLY A 94 -15.37 14.12 -22.64
C GLY A 94 -14.82 14.21 -21.23
N GLY A 95 -13.58 14.70 -21.04
CA GLY A 95 -12.98 14.87 -19.73
C GLY A 95 -12.59 13.57 -19.02
N LYS A 96 -12.49 12.45 -19.75
CA LYS A 96 -12.18 11.12 -19.19
C LYS A 96 -10.84 11.10 -18.45
N LEU A 97 -9.78 11.67 -19.06
CA LEU A 97 -8.46 11.72 -18.45
C LEU A 97 -8.47 12.50 -17.14
N GLU A 98 -9.19 13.61 -17.09
CA GLU A 98 -9.30 14.42 -15.87
C GLU A 98 -10.02 13.66 -14.75
N GLN A 99 -11.04 12.86 -15.06
CA GLN A 99 -11.70 11.98 -14.09
C GLN A 99 -10.77 10.86 -13.63
N ALA A 100 -10.01 10.25 -14.54
CA ALA A 100 -9.03 9.22 -14.21
C ALA A 100 -7.93 9.78 -13.29
N LYS A 101 -7.39 10.97 -13.58
CA LYS A 101 -6.41 11.67 -12.72
C LYS A 101 -6.98 11.93 -11.32
N ARG A 102 -8.23 12.41 -11.22
CA ARG A 102 -8.89 12.67 -9.93
C ARG A 102 -9.07 11.39 -9.12
N LEU A 103 -9.52 10.30 -9.77
CA LEU A 103 -9.68 9.02 -9.12
C LEU A 103 -8.34 8.46 -8.64
N ALA A 104 -7.31 8.50 -9.50
CA ALA A 104 -5.96 8.07 -9.15
C ALA A 104 -5.38 8.89 -7.99
N ALA A 105 -5.60 10.22 -7.99
CA ALA A 105 -5.18 11.09 -6.90
C ALA A 105 -5.88 10.75 -5.57
N ALA A 106 -7.19 10.47 -5.62
CA ALA A 106 -7.97 10.11 -4.43
C ALA A 106 -7.50 8.77 -3.84
N LEU A 107 -7.39 7.72 -4.67
CA LEU A 107 -6.91 6.41 -4.23
C LEU A 107 -5.47 6.47 -3.72
N GLY A 108 -4.59 7.15 -4.44
CA GLY A 108 -3.21 7.33 -4.03
C GLY A 108 -3.08 8.11 -2.72
N PHE A 109 -3.89 9.15 -2.51
CA PHE A 109 -3.91 9.89 -1.25
C PHE A 109 -4.34 9.03 -0.07
N VAL A 110 -5.40 8.21 -0.23
CA VAL A 110 -5.85 7.27 0.83
C VAL A 110 -4.74 6.28 1.18
N ALA A 111 -4.07 5.69 0.17
CA ALA A 111 -2.95 4.78 0.40
C ALA A 111 -1.79 5.45 1.15
N LEU A 112 -1.35 6.65 0.70
CA LEU A 112 -0.27 7.38 1.35
C LEU A 112 -0.61 7.80 2.79
N THR A 113 -1.89 8.06 3.09
CA THR A 113 -2.35 8.38 4.44
C THR A 113 -2.34 7.15 5.35
N ALA A 114 -2.55 5.96 4.77
CA ALA A 114 -2.45 4.68 5.46
C ALA A 114 -0.99 4.16 5.61
N HIS A 115 0.02 4.97 5.29
CA HIS A 115 1.45 4.62 5.27
C HIS A 115 1.85 3.59 4.21
N ASP A 116 0.98 3.31 3.25
CA ASP A 116 1.28 2.49 2.10
C ASP A 116 2.13 3.24 1.06
N SER A 117 2.76 2.50 0.15
CA SER A 117 3.42 3.10 -1.01
C SER A 117 2.53 3.06 -2.25
N VAL A 118 2.71 4.04 -3.13
CA VAL A 118 1.95 4.16 -4.38
C VAL A 118 2.91 4.22 -5.56
N THR A 119 2.65 3.40 -6.59
CA THR A 119 3.31 3.51 -7.88
C THR A 119 2.29 3.84 -8.96
N VAL A 120 2.63 4.78 -9.84
CA VAL A 120 1.75 5.18 -10.95
C VAL A 120 2.35 4.70 -12.26
N HIS A 121 1.60 3.87 -12.96
CA HIS A 121 1.92 3.36 -14.28
C HIS A 121 0.98 3.97 -15.31
N THR A 122 1.43 4.15 -16.52
CA THR A 122 0.61 4.66 -17.64
C THR A 122 0.67 3.72 -18.83
N PHE A 123 -0.40 3.66 -19.60
CA PHE A 123 -0.41 3.01 -20.90
C PHE A 123 -1.21 3.88 -21.90
N PRO A 124 -0.95 3.81 -23.22
CA PRO A 124 0.01 2.94 -23.90
C PRO A 124 1.47 3.40 -23.74
N ARG A 125 1.67 4.65 -23.30
CA ARG A 125 3.00 5.17 -23.07
C ARG A 125 3.61 4.54 -21.84
N ARG A 126 4.74 3.86 -22.04
CA ARG A 126 5.54 3.32 -20.95
C ARG A 126 6.61 4.35 -20.54
N GLY A 127 6.65 4.63 -19.27
CA GLY A 127 7.66 5.50 -18.66
C GLY A 127 8.10 4.94 -17.32
N PRO A 128 9.09 5.57 -16.67
CA PRO A 128 9.43 5.22 -15.31
C PRO A 128 8.18 5.40 -14.43
N ALA A 129 7.86 4.39 -13.64
CA ALA A 129 6.75 4.43 -12.70
C ALA A 129 7.25 5.05 -11.37
N PRO A 130 6.99 6.32 -11.10
CA PRO A 130 7.42 6.94 -9.87
C PRO A 130 6.74 6.29 -8.67
N ARG A 131 7.52 6.04 -7.62
CA ARG A 131 7.04 5.54 -6.34
C ARG A 131 6.93 6.71 -5.36
N PHE A 132 5.82 6.75 -4.66
CA PHE A 132 5.52 7.72 -3.62
C PHE A 132 5.30 6.97 -2.31
N THR A 133 5.86 7.47 -1.20
CA THR A 133 5.75 6.84 0.11
C THR A 133 5.48 7.88 1.18
N GLY A 134 4.49 7.61 2.03
CA GLY A 134 4.08 8.48 3.11
C GLY A 134 3.31 9.72 2.65
N ARG A 135 2.56 10.30 3.59
CA ARG A 135 1.65 11.43 3.34
C ARG A 135 2.34 12.66 2.71
N SER A 136 3.59 12.93 3.08
CA SER A 136 4.36 14.06 2.55
C SER A 136 4.63 13.98 1.04
N ALA A 137 4.51 12.79 0.44
CA ALA A 137 4.68 12.59 -0.99
C ALA A 137 3.42 12.93 -1.82
N ALA A 138 2.26 13.17 -1.19
CA ALA A 138 1.00 13.46 -1.89
C ALA A 138 1.07 14.63 -2.88
N PRO A 139 1.71 15.79 -2.58
CA PRO A 139 1.87 16.86 -3.57
C PRO A 139 2.66 16.42 -4.81
N GLY A 140 3.67 15.56 -4.63
CA GLY A 140 4.45 14.99 -5.73
C GLY A 140 3.61 14.08 -6.62
N LEU A 141 2.79 13.21 -6.01
CA LEU A 141 1.82 12.36 -6.70
C LEU A 141 0.84 13.21 -7.53
N PHE A 142 0.26 14.26 -6.94
CA PHE A 142 -0.69 15.12 -7.64
C PHE A 142 -0.04 15.83 -8.83
N LYS A 143 1.16 16.40 -8.64
CA LYS A 143 1.92 17.03 -9.72
C LYS A 143 2.23 16.06 -10.86
N HIS A 144 2.60 14.81 -10.53
CA HIS A 144 2.83 13.78 -11.53
C HIS A 144 1.54 13.46 -12.31
N LEU A 145 0.41 13.26 -11.64
CA LEU A 145 -0.87 13.00 -12.29
C LEU A 145 -1.34 14.19 -13.15
N GLU A 146 -1.14 15.43 -12.71
CA GLU A 146 -1.46 16.63 -13.49
C GLU A 146 -0.66 16.71 -14.79
N SER A 147 0.59 16.25 -14.81
CA SER A 147 1.47 16.25 -15.98
C SER A 147 1.15 15.18 -17.03
N LEU A 148 0.23 14.27 -16.76
CA LEU A 148 -0.15 13.25 -17.73
C LEU A 148 -0.94 13.87 -18.88
N GLU A 149 -0.56 13.55 -20.10
CA GLU A 149 -1.22 13.98 -21.33
C GLU A 149 -1.69 12.78 -22.16
N PRO A 150 -2.79 12.90 -22.91
CA PRO A 150 -3.29 11.78 -23.72
C PRO A 150 -2.37 11.56 -24.92
N GLU A 151 -1.93 10.31 -25.14
CA GLU A 151 -1.03 9.95 -26.24
C GLU A 151 -1.18 8.47 -26.63
N GLY A 152 -1.18 8.19 -27.94
CA GLY A 152 -1.09 6.83 -28.49
C GLY A 152 -2.40 6.06 -28.57
N GLU A 153 -2.33 4.85 -29.15
CA GLU A 153 -3.46 3.93 -29.27
C GLU A 153 -3.57 2.98 -28.07
N THR A 154 -4.76 2.40 -27.83
CA THR A 154 -5.05 1.63 -26.61
C THR A 154 -4.80 0.12 -26.78
N PRO A 155 -3.64 -0.45 -26.40
CA PRO A 155 -3.45 -1.88 -26.27
C PRO A 155 -3.62 -2.35 -24.82
N PHE A 156 -4.84 -2.29 -24.29
CA PHE A 156 -5.12 -2.55 -22.86
C PHE A 156 -4.66 -3.95 -22.40
N ALA A 157 -4.89 -4.98 -23.22
CA ALA A 157 -4.57 -6.36 -22.84
C ALA A 157 -3.07 -6.60 -22.58
N SER A 158 -2.18 -5.98 -23.37
CA SER A 158 -0.74 -6.09 -23.19
C SER A 158 -0.25 -5.32 -21.96
N ALA A 159 -0.84 -4.15 -21.69
CA ALA A 159 -0.46 -3.32 -20.55
C ALA A 159 -0.83 -3.94 -19.20
N ALA A 160 -2.00 -4.57 -19.11
CA ALA A 160 -2.46 -5.23 -17.89
C ALA A 160 -1.66 -6.50 -17.57
N GLY A 161 -1.29 -7.30 -18.58
CA GLY A 161 -0.51 -8.52 -18.39
C GLY A 161 0.89 -8.26 -17.81
N GLU A 162 1.52 -7.16 -18.17
CA GLU A 162 2.86 -6.81 -17.67
C GLU A 162 2.87 -6.22 -16.26
N LEU A 163 1.76 -5.61 -15.83
CA LEU A 163 1.66 -5.06 -14.48
C LEU A 163 1.51 -6.17 -13.42
N LEU A 164 0.98 -7.32 -13.84
CA LEU A 164 0.72 -8.47 -12.97
C LEU A 164 1.88 -9.48 -12.93
N ALA A 165 2.85 -9.35 -13.84
CA ALA A 165 4.07 -10.16 -13.87
C ALA A 165 5.15 -9.59 -12.95
#